data_7017fcfa836c3f81dd0415fade297d03
#
_entry.id   7017fcfa836c3f81dd0415fade297d03
#
_cell.length_a   1.000
_cell.length_b   1.000
_cell.length_c   1.000
_cell.angle_alpha   90.00
_cell.angle_beta   90.00
_cell.angle_gamma   90.00
#
_symmetry.space_group_name_H-M   'P 1'
#
loop_
_entity.id
_entity.type
_entity.pdbx_description
1 polymer ?
#
loop_
_entity_poly.entity_id
_entity_poly.type
_entity_poly.pdbx_seq_one_letter_code
_entity_poly.pdbx_strand_id
1 'polypeptide(L)'
;MKNKSVFIVSTEFLPGPGGIGSHAYQLAKELHKLGWQVTVFSEQGHCPDSEIEEFNRNSVFKVVRLQPTPSMALLLLKLIKLVWAAIIQRPGVIIGTGKHGAWFAVLTGKLTFTKTALIGHGTEFIVTMSKRSHKINNKVFTSANALIHVSAYTQQIAESIGVVNNNTHVIHNGGDDELFYPLPVQAVERFKQEKGLAGQKVILTAGNVQPRKGHEFVIRAMPQILKQIPNAHYYCVGPPTIKTYLEGVADEVGVKSAVHFTGRVLKDELLLWVNACDIFVLTSVATEYGDVEGFGIVIIEAALCKKPAVVTSESGPGEAIIEGITGLGIKEKDVAGITEKITTLLSNDLQRIEMGENAYRNAKANLTWSKVVKKYDAILTSLIK
;
A
#
# COMPACT_ATOMS: atom_id res chain seq x y z
N MET A 1 -33.61 8.93 -7.81
CA MET A 1 -32.23 9.08 -7.30
C MET A 1 -31.40 7.93 -7.84
N LYS A 2 -30.17 8.19 -8.34
CA LYS A 2 -29.28 7.13 -8.82
C LYS A 2 -28.94 6.18 -7.69
N ASN A 3 -28.86 4.88 -7.98
CA ASN A 3 -28.53 3.87 -6.97
C ASN A 3 -27.05 3.96 -6.58
N LYS A 4 -26.70 4.79 -5.60
CA LYS A 4 -25.36 4.87 -5.01
C LYS A 4 -25.08 3.66 -4.11
N SER A 5 -25.22 2.46 -4.66
CA SER A 5 -24.85 1.19 -3.99
C SER A 5 -23.66 0.58 -4.69
N VAL A 6 -22.65 0.14 -3.93
CA VAL A 6 -21.41 -0.42 -4.45
C VAL A 6 -21.04 -1.71 -3.72
N PHE A 7 -20.66 -2.73 -4.48
CA PHE A 7 -19.97 -3.89 -3.96
C PHE A 7 -18.46 -3.71 -4.15
N ILE A 8 -17.68 -3.98 -3.12
CA ILE A 8 -16.21 -4.07 -3.21
C ILE A 8 -15.83 -5.53 -2.98
N VAL A 9 -15.26 -6.17 -4.00
CA VAL A 9 -14.79 -7.56 -3.95
C VAL A 9 -13.28 -7.52 -3.87
N SER A 10 -12.72 -7.92 -2.73
CA SER A 10 -11.28 -7.85 -2.46
C SER A 10 -10.71 -9.21 -2.07
N THR A 11 -9.49 -9.49 -2.52
CA THR A 11 -8.74 -10.69 -2.08
C THR A 11 -8.24 -10.56 -0.65
N GLU A 12 -7.97 -9.35 -0.20
CA GLU A 12 -7.47 -9.03 1.14
C GLU A 12 -8.35 -7.96 1.77
N PHE A 13 -8.50 -8.00 3.09
CA PHE A 13 -9.23 -6.95 3.83
C PHE A 13 -8.82 -6.95 5.31
N LEU A 14 -8.98 -5.80 5.97
CA LEU A 14 -8.72 -5.69 7.41
C LEU A 14 -9.63 -6.65 8.23
N PRO A 15 -9.17 -7.13 9.40
CA PRO A 15 -7.93 -6.76 10.10
C PRO A 15 -6.66 -7.44 9.57
N GLY A 16 -6.75 -8.26 8.51
CA GLY A 16 -5.60 -8.91 7.89
C GLY A 16 -4.57 -7.90 7.36
N PRO A 17 -3.29 -8.29 7.32
CA PRO A 17 -2.22 -7.46 6.79
C PRO A 17 -2.31 -7.37 5.27
N GLY A 18 -1.88 -6.25 4.70
CA GLY A 18 -1.71 -6.08 3.26
C GLY A 18 -2.13 -4.70 2.75
N GLY A 19 -1.43 -4.23 1.71
CA GLY A 19 -1.70 -2.92 1.10
C GLY A 19 -3.03 -2.89 0.35
N ILE A 20 -3.38 -3.98 -0.33
CA ILE A 20 -4.66 -4.13 -1.05
C ILE A 20 -5.83 -4.08 -0.07
N GLY A 21 -5.70 -4.78 1.07
CA GLY A 21 -6.73 -4.80 2.12
C GLY A 21 -6.93 -3.43 2.77
N SER A 22 -5.83 -2.73 3.06
CA SER A 22 -5.87 -1.37 3.60
C SER A 22 -6.50 -0.39 2.61
N HIS A 23 -6.14 -0.48 1.33
CA HIS A 23 -6.75 0.31 0.25
C HIS A 23 -8.27 0.06 0.17
N ALA A 24 -8.68 -1.21 0.11
CA ALA A 24 -10.09 -1.58 -0.01
C ALA A 24 -10.92 -1.07 1.19
N TYR A 25 -10.36 -1.12 2.39
CA TYR A 25 -10.99 -0.60 3.60
C TYR A 25 -11.17 0.92 3.55
N GLN A 26 -10.11 1.66 3.24
CA GLN A 26 -10.15 3.11 3.18
C GLN A 26 -11.10 3.60 2.07
N LEU A 27 -11.07 2.95 0.90
CA LEU A 27 -12.01 3.24 -0.17
C LEU A 27 -13.45 3.00 0.27
N ALA A 28 -13.74 1.88 0.94
CA ALA A 28 -15.06 1.57 1.47
C ALA A 28 -15.55 2.61 2.49
N LYS A 29 -14.67 2.95 3.45
CA LYS A 29 -14.93 3.95 4.50
C LYS A 29 -15.27 5.32 3.92
N GLU A 30 -14.47 5.79 2.99
CA GLU A 30 -14.63 7.11 2.41
C GLU A 30 -15.80 7.19 1.41
N LEU A 31 -16.06 6.12 0.62
CA LEU A 31 -17.28 6.04 -0.19
C LEU A 31 -18.54 6.04 0.67
N HIS A 32 -18.52 5.34 1.82
CA HIS A 32 -19.63 5.39 2.77
C HIS A 32 -19.88 6.81 3.29
N LYS A 33 -18.83 7.57 3.65
CA LYS A 33 -18.92 8.98 4.04
C LYS A 33 -19.52 9.87 2.92
N LEU A 34 -19.32 9.51 1.64
CA LEU A 34 -19.91 10.19 0.48
C LEU A 34 -21.33 9.72 0.14
N GLY A 35 -21.95 8.92 1.02
CA GLY A 35 -23.35 8.48 0.90
C GLY A 35 -23.54 7.25 0.01
N TRP A 36 -22.48 6.49 -0.31
CA TRP A 36 -22.62 5.18 -0.96
C TRP A 36 -23.06 4.12 0.05
N GLN A 37 -24.00 3.27 -0.37
CA GLN A 37 -24.29 2.02 0.34
C GLN A 37 -23.22 1.00 -0.02
N VAL A 38 -22.29 0.77 0.89
CA VAL A 38 -21.13 -0.09 0.65
C VAL A 38 -21.35 -1.49 1.22
N THR A 39 -21.12 -2.52 0.42
CA THR A 39 -20.98 -3.91 0.88
C THR A 39 -19.64 -4.45 0.41
N VAL A 40 -18.80 -4.87 1.35
CA VAL A 40 -17.50 -5.49 1.05
C VAL A 40 -17.61 -7.00 1.11
N PHE A 41 -17.12 -7.69 0.08
CA PHE A 41 -16.93 -9.14 0.04
C PHE A 41 -15.43 -9.43 0.04
N SER A 42 -14.93 -10.11 1.05
CA SER A 42 -13.50 -10.41 1.15
C SER A 42 -13.22 -11.80 1.70
N GLU A 43 -12.18 -12.42 1.18
CA GLU A 43 -11.59 -13.60 1.82
C GLU A 43 -10.89 -13.19 3.12
N GLN A 44 -10.87 -14.13 4.07
CA GLN A 44 -10.18 -13.94 5.33
C GLN A 44 -9.50 -15.24 5.74
N GLY A 45 -8.21 -15.19 6.01
CA GLY A 45 -7.43 -16.36 6.40
C GLY A 45 -6.17 -16.06 7.22
N HIS A 46 -5.97 -14.79 7.63
CA HIS A 46 -4.71 -14.34 8.22
C HIS A 46 -4.83 -13.80 9.65
N CYS A 47 -6.04 -13.82 10.23
CA CYS A 47 -6.30 -13.34 11.58
C CYS A 47 -7.22 -14.31 12.32
N PRO A 48 -7.18 -14.34 13.67
CA PRO A 48 -8.13 -15.07 14.49
C PRO A 48 -9.58 -14.62 14.21
N ASP A 49 -10.51 -15.56 14.28
CA ASP A 49 -11.93 -15.28 14.02
C ASP A 49 -12.50 -14.20 14.97
N SER A 50 -12.02 -14.15 16.22
CA SER A 50 -12.42 -13.13 17.19
C SER A 50 -12.07 -11.72 16.75
N GLU A 51 -10.87 -11.49 16.20
CA GLU A 51 -10.47 -10.19 15.65
C GLU A 51 -11.34 -9.81 14.44
N ILE A 52 -11.68 -10.78 13.60
CA ILE A 52 -12.51 -10.59 12.42
C ILE A 52 -13.94 -10.18 12.83
N GLU A 53 -14.52 -10.87 13.81
CA GLU A 53 -15.86 -10.60 14.31
C GLU A 53 -15.94 -9.22 14.98
N GLU A 54 -14.95 -8.87 15.78
CA GLU A 54 -14.84 -7.55 16.39
C GLU A 54 -14.74 -6.44 15.35
N PHE A 55 -13.86 -6.62 14.35
CA PHE A 55 -13.72 -5.68 13.24
C PHE A 55 -15.04 -5.52 12.47
N ASN A 56 -15.74 -6.62 12.16
CA ASN A 56 -16.99 -6.59 11.41
C ASN A 56 -18.10 -5.87 12.19
N ARG A 57 -18.18 -6.08 13.52
CA ARG A 57 -19.15 -5.37 14.39
C ARG A 57 -18.93 -3.87 14.43
N ASN A 58 -17.66 -3.45 14.42
CA ASN A 58 -17.28 -2.03 14.49
C ASN A 58 -17.27 -1.34 13.12
N SER A 59 -17.49 -2.07 12.02
CA SER A 59 -17.49 -1.51 10.67
C SER A 59 -18.76 -0.71 10.39
N VAL A 60 -18.61 0.51 9.84
CA VAL A 60 -19.73 1.40 9.48
C VAL A 60 -20.44 0.98 8.19
N PHE A 61 -19.94 -0.01 7.49
CA PHE A 61 -20.52 -0.61 6.28
C PHE A 61 -20.55 -2.14 6.40
N LYS A 62 -21.36 -2.78 5.56
CA LYS A 62 -21.53 -4.23 5.60
C LYS A 62 -20.29 -4.95 5.09
N VAL A 63 -19.76 -5.91 5.87
CA VAL A 63 -18.68 -6.81 5.48
C VAL A 63 -19.18 -8.26 5.44
N VAL A 64 -18.98 -8.92 4.31
CA VAL A 64 -19.33 -10.32 4.09
C VAL A 64 -18.05 -11.11 3.90
N ARG A 65 -17.70 -11.94 4.88
CA ARG A 65 -16.50 -12.78 4.79
C ARG A 65 -16.78 -14.01 3.93
N LEU A 66 -15.85 -14.27 3.03
CA LEU A 66 -15.83 -15.43 2.17
C LEU A 66 -14.75 -16.38 2.72
N GLN A 67 -15.05 -17.67 2.80
CA GLN A 67 -14.07 -18.64 3.27
C GLN A 67 -12.89 -18.73 2.30
N PRO A 68 -11.65 -18.93 2.78
CA PRO A 68 -10.48 -19.18 1.92
C PRO A 68 -10.74 -20.36 0.98
N THR A 69 -10.15 -20.34 -0.23
CA THR A 69 -10.57 -21.26 -1.29
C THR A 69 -9.48 -22.27 -1.66
N PRO A 70 -9.49 -23.49 -1.12
CA PRO A 70 -8.61 -24.56 -1.59
C PRO A 70 -9.16 -25.33 -2.81
N SER A 71 -10.41 -25.12 -3.27
CA SER A 71 -11.01 -25.93 -4.33
C SER A 71 -11.86 -25.16 -5.34
N MET A 72 -11.99 -25.69 -6.58
CA MET A 72 -12.85 -25.12 -7.63
C MET A 72 -14.33 -25.07 -7.24
N ALA A 73 -14.81 -26.04 -6.44
CA ALA A 73 -16.19 -26.04 -5.96
C ALA A 73 -16.49 -24.83 -5.06
N LEU A 74 -15.55 -24.48 -4.18
CA LEU A 74 -15.66 -23.30 -3.32
C LEU A 74 -15.59 -21.98 -4.11
N LEU A 75 -14.78 -21.93 -5.19
CA LEU A 75 -14.79 -20.78 -6.11
C LEU A 75 -16.18 -20.59 -6.74
N LEU A 76 -16.80 -21.66 -7.18
CA LEU A 76 -18.15 -21.60 -7.75
C LEU A 76 -19.19 -21.16 -6.70
N LEU A 77 -19.13 -21.68 -5.49
CA LEU A 77 -20.02 -21.26 -4.40
C LEU A 77 -19.87 -19.78 -4.05
N LYS A 78 -18.65 -19.25 -4.06
CA LYS A 78 -18.42 -17.80 -3.89
C LYS A 78 -19.05 -16.99 -5.00
N LEU A 79 -18.87 -17.42 -6.25
CA LEU A 79 -19.49 -16.73 -7.39
C LEU A 79 -21.02 -16.74 -7.29
N ILE A 80 -21.62 -17.89 -6.96
CA ILE A 80 -23.07 -18.01 -6.74
C ILE A 80 -23.52 -17.04 -5.63
N LYS A 81 -22.81 -16.98 -4.50
CA LYS A 81 -23.12 -16.07 -3.39
C LYS A 81 -23.06 -14.61 -3.82
N LEU A 82 -22.04 -14.23 -4.59
CA LEU A 82 -21.88 -12.85 -5.12
C LEU A 82 -22.97 -12.49 -6.12
N VAL A 83 -23.26 -13.38 -7.07
CA VAL A 83 -24.33 -13.19 -8.07
C VAL A 83 -25.69 -13.08 -7.38
N TRP A 84 -25.99 -13.95 -6.44
CA TRP A 84 -27.24 -13.90 -5.67
C TRP A 84 -27.38 -12.60 -4.89
N ALA A 85 -26.32 -12.16 -4.21
CA ALA A 85 -26.29 -10.89 -3.52
C ALA A 85 -26.50 -9.70 -4.49
N ALA A 86 -25.89 -9.75 -5.68
CA ALA A 86 -26.04 -8.69 -6.68
C ALA A 86 -27.47 -8.66 -7.28
N ILE A 87 -28.11 -9.79 -7.47
CA ILE A 87 -29.53 -9.86 -7.93
C ILE A 87 -30.46 -9.23 -6.90
N ILE A 88 -30.25 -9.53 -5.60
CA ILE A 88 -31.11 -9.02 -4.53
C ILE A 88 -30.86 -7.54 -4.26
N GLN A 89 -29.59 -7.13 -4.07
CA GLN A 89 -29.25 -5.78 -3.63
C GLN A 89 -29.08 -4.79 -4.79
N ARG A 90 -28.95 -5.28 -6.02
CA ARG A 90 -28.84 -4.50 -7.26
C ARG A 90 -27.83 -3.35 -7.13
N PRO A 91 -26.54 -3.65 -6.86
CA PRO A 91 -25.54 -2.60 -6.75
C PRO A 91 -25.43 -1.82 -8.07
N GLY A 92 -25.20 -0.52 -8.00
CA GLY A 92 -24.96 0.31 -9.18
C GLY A 92 -23.62 -0.03 -9.85
N VAL A 93 -22.59 -0.37 -9.04
CA VAL A 93 -21.26 -0.74 -9.52
C VAL A 93 -20.67 -1.85 -8.64
N ILE A 94 -19.87 -2.73 -9.25
CA ILE A 94 -19.03 -3.71 -8.53
C ILE A 94 -17.56 -3.33 -8.74
N ILE A 95 -16.85 -3.07 -7.65
CA ILE A 95 -15.41 -2.82 -7.66
C ILE A 95 -14.70 -4.15 -7.38
N GLY A 96 -13.71 -4.49 -8.23
CA GLY A 96 -12.81 -5.61 -8.00
C GLY A 96 -11.40 -5.13 -7.68
N THR A 97 -10.79 -5.65 -6.61
CA THR A 97 -9.42 -5.30 -6.20
C THR A 97 -8.64 -6.56 -5.81
N GLY A 98 -7.39 -6.64 -6.26
CA GLY A 98 -6.61 -7.86 -6.25
C GLY A 98 -7.09 -8.89 -7.29
N LYS A 99 -6.23 -9.86 -7.63
CA LYS A 99 -6.45 -10.78 -8.75
C LYS A 99 -7.81 -11.51 -8.72
N HIS A 100 -8.10 -12.21 -7.65
CA HIS A 100 -9.37 -12.96 -7.52
C HIS A 100 -10.57 -12.01 -7.36
N GLY A 101 -10.40 -10.90 -6.64
CA GLY A 101 -11.43 -9.88 -6.50
C GLY A 101 -11.86 -9.31 -7.86
N ALA A 102 -10.90 -9.02 -8.74
CA ALA A 102 -11.16 -8.58 -10.10
C ALA A 102 -11.93 -9.62 -10.92
N TRP A 103 -11.53 -10.90 -10.85
CA TRP A 103 -12.21 -11.99 -11.58
C TRP A 103 -13.66 -12.14 -11.13
N PHE A 104 -13.90 -12.18 -9.82
CA PHE A 104 -15.25 -12.28 -9.27
C PHE A 104 -16.11 -11.07 -9.62
N ALA A 105 -15.55 -9.86 -9.54
CA ALA A 105 -16.28 -8.66 -9.91
C ALA A 105 -16.76 -8.68 -11.37
N VAL A 106 -15.86 -9.01 -12.31
CA VAL A 106 -16.21 -9.06 -13.74
C VAL A 106 -17.20 -10.18 -14.05
N LEU A 107 -17.00 -11.38 -13.48
CA LEU A 107 -17.94 -12.48 -13.70
C LEU A 107 -19.33 -12.17 -13.15
N THR A 108 -19.40 -11.64 -11.92
CA THR A 108 -20.66 -11.22 -11.31
C THR A 108 -21.32 -10.11 -12.13
N GLY A 109 -20.55 -9.09 -12.52
CA GLY A 109 -21.05 -7.98 -13.32
C GLY A 109 -21.63 -8.42 -14.66
N LYS A 110 -20.98 -9.37 -15.36
CA LYS A 110 -21.49 -9.94 -16.61
C LYS A 110 -22.79 -10.73 -16.42
N LEU A 111 -22.88 -11.53 -15.36
CA LEU A 111 -24.06 -12.35 -15.07
C LEU A 111 -25.26 -11.53 -14.58
N THR A 112 -25.01 -10.37 -13.98
CA THR A 112 -26.07 -9.51 -13.42
C THR A 112 -26.26 -8.20 -14.19
N PHE A 113 -25.55 -8.01 -15.30
CA PHE A 113 -25.53 -6.78 -16.10
C PHE A 113 -25.13 -5.54 -15.31
N THR A 114 -24.38 -5.70 -14.22
CA THR A 114 -23.90 -4.62 -13.37
C THR A 114 -22.55 -4.09 -13.88
N LYS A 115 -22.38 -2.77 -13.87
CA LYS A 115 -21.12 -2.13 -14.26
C LYS A 115 -19.99 -2.50 -13.29
N THR A 116 -18.76 -2.59 -13.84
CA THR A 116 -17.58 -3.00 -13.06
C THR A 116 -16.47 -1.98 -13.16
N ALA A 117 -15.80 -1.73 -12.04
CA ALA A 117 -14.54 -0.98 -11.98
C ALA A 117 -13.47 -1.87 -11.35
N LEU A 118 -12.30 -1.98 -11.96
CA LEU A 118 -11.21 -2.77 -11.42
C LEU A 118 -10.08 -1.87 -10.95
N ILE A 119 -9.38 -2.29 -9.88
CA ILE A 119 -8.24 -1.58 -9.33
C ILE A 119 -7.00 -2.47 -9.46
N GLY A 120 -5.99 -1.98 -10.16
CA GLY A 120 -4.71 -2.64 -10.38
C GLY A 120 -3.64 -2.07 -9.44
N HIS A 121 -3.07 -2.93 -8.59
CA HIS A 121 -2.03 -2.57 -7.63
C HIS A 121 -0.61 -2.94 -8.09
N GLY A 122 -0.48 -3.64 -9.23
CA GLY A 122 0.79 -4.12 -9.78
C GLY A 122 0.96 -5.63 -9.66
N THR A 123 0.71 -6.22 -8.50
CA THR A 123 0.86 -7.67 -8.25
C THR A 123 -0.03 -8.54 -9.12
N GLU A 124 -1.15 -8.02 -9.61
CA GLU A 124 -2.05 -8.70 -10.54
C GLU A 124 -1.43 -8.91 -11.93
N PHE A 125 -0.41 -8.13 -12.26
CA PHE A 125 0.24 -8.08 -13.57
C PHE A 125 1.60 -8.79 -13.60
N ILE A 126 1.86 -9.69 -12.63
CA ILE A 126 3.13 -10.39 -12.49
C ILE A 126 3.46 -11.17 -13.77
N VAL A 127 4.63 -10.89 -14.36
CA VAL A 127 5.10 -11.43 -15.64
C VAL A 127 5.30 -12.95 -15.61
N THR A 128 5.59 -13.53 -14.43
CA THR A 128 5.86 -14.97 -14.28
C THR A 128 4.64 -15.87 -14.24
N MET A 129 3.44 -15.32 -14.42
CA MET A 129 2.24 -16.15 -14.55
C MET A 129 2.30 -17.05 -15.79
N SER A 130 1.64 -18.21 -15.73
CA SER A 130 1.48 -19.05 -16.92
C SER A 130 0.78 -18.30 -18.06
N LYS A 131 1.09 -18.60 -19.32
CA LYS A 131 0.46 -17.99 -20.50
C LYS A 131 -1.08 -18.02 -20.44
N ARG A 132 -1.66 -19.09 -19.89
CA ARG A 132 -3.12 -19.22 -19.71
C ARG A 132 -3.64 -18.23 -18.67
N SER A 133 -2.97 -18.10 -17.53
CA SER A 133 -3.33 -17.16 -16.48
C SER A 133 -3.22 -15.71 -16.96
N HIS A 134 -2.16 -15.37 -17.71
CA HIS A 134 -2.02 -14.06 -18.36
C HIS A 134 -3.20 -13.76 -19.27
N LYS A 135 -3.55 -14.69 -20.20
CA LYS A 135 -4.65 -14.49 -21.13
C LYS A 135 -5.98 -14.25 -20.43
N ILE A 136 -6.26 -15.00 -19.36
CA ILE A 136 -7.49 -14.83 -18.56
C ILE A 136 -7.46 -13.49 -17.85
N ASN A 137 -6.35 -13.16 -17.21
CA ASN A 137 -6.19 -11.92 -16.44
C ASN A 137 -6.36 -10.69 -17.38
N ASN A 138 -5.65 -10.67 -18.51
CA ASN A 138 -5.78 -9.60 -19.51
C ASN A 138 -7.23 -9.43 -19.95
N LYS A 139 -7.93 -10.52 -20.29
CA LYS A 139 -9.34 -10.47 -20.68
C LYS A 139 -10.24 -9.90 -19.59
N VAL A 140 -9.98 -10.23 -18.31
CA VAL A 140 -10.72 -9.71 -17.16
C VAL A 140 -10.53 -8.19 -17.06
N PHE A 141 -9.29 -7.73 -16.99
CA PHE A 141 -8.98 -6.31 -16.79
C PHE A 141 -9.40 -5.45 -17.99
N THR A 142 -9.19 -5.94 -19.23
CA THR A 142 -9.63 -5.24 -20.46
C THR A 142 -11.16 -5.15 -20.54
N SER A 143 -11.91 -6.12 -20.01
CA SER A 143 -13.38 -6.15 -20.14
C SER A 143 -14.13 -5.35 -19.09
N ALA A 144 -13.46 -4.74 -18.12
CA ALA A 144 -14.08 -3.88 -17.11
C ALA A 144 -14.62 -2.58 -17.74
N ASN A 145 -15.64 -2.00 -17.12
CA ASN A 145 -16.20 -0.72 -17.57
C ASN A 145 -15.30 0.47 -17.19
N ALA A 146 -14.47 0.32 -16.16
CA ALA A 146 -13.37 1.22 -15.84
C ALA A 146 -12.20 0.41 -15.25
N LEU A 147 -10.97 0.84 -15.55
CA LEU A 147 -9.74 0.31 -14.98
C LEU A 147 -8.98 1.44 -14.30
N ILE A 148 -8.68 1.25 -13.03
CA ILE A 148 -8.01 2.26 -12.19
C ILE A 148 -6.68 1.67 -11.73
N HIS A 149 -5.58 2.32 -12.07
CA HIS A 149 -4.25 1.97 -11.61
C HIS A 149 -3.84 2.89 -10.44
N VAL A 150 -3.14 2.33 -9.46
CA VAL A 150 -2.70 3.10 -8.30
C VAL A 150 -1.49 4.00 -8.58
N SER A 151 -0.88 3.85 -9.76
CA SER A 151 0.23 4.66 -10.27
C SER A 151 0.34 4.56 -11.79
N ALA A 152 0.99 5.50 -12.45
CA ALA A 152 1.35 5.39 -13.86
C ALA A 152 2.31 4.20 -14.10
N TYR A 153 3.17 3.91 -13.14
CA TYR A 153 4.03 2.74 -13.16
C TYR A 153 3.23 1.43 -13.25
N THR A 154 2.18 1.26 -12.44
CA THR A 154 1.32 0.06 -12.52
C THR A 154 0.52 -0.02 -13.81
N GLN A 155 0.14 1.13 -14.39
CA GLN A 155 -0.46 1.19 -15.73
C GLN A 155 0.52 0.70 -16.78
N GLN A 156 1.75 1.20 -16.80
CA GLN A 156 2.78 0.79 -17.75
C GLN A 156 3.06 -0.72 -17.69
N ILE A 157 3.12 -1.30 -16.49
CA ILE A 157 3.26 -2.75 -16.32
C ILE A 157 2.07 -3.48 -16.93
N ALA A 158 0.85 -3.05 -16.67
CA ALA A 158 -0.35 -3.67 -17.21
C ALA A 158 -0.38 -3.60 -18.75
N GLU A 159 -0.04 -2.46 -19.33
CA GLU A 159 0.04 -2.24 -20.77
C GLU A 159 1.14 -3.11 -21.43
N SER A 160 2.29 -3.27 -20.78
CA SER A 160 3.41 -4.09 -21.27
C SER A 160 3.05 -5.57 -21.45
N ILE A 161 2.04 -6.05 -20.73
CA ILE A 161 1.51 -7.43 -20.84
C ILE A 161 0.19 -7.50 -21.64
N GLY A 162 -0.19 -6.41 -22.32
CA GLY A 162 -1.36 -6.35 -23.21
C GLY A 162 -2.69 -6.08 -22.50
N VAL A 163 -2.70 -5.55 -21.28
CA VAL A 163 -3.92 -5.05 -20.62
C VAL A 163 -4.17 -3.62 -21.10
N VAL A 164 -5.11 -3.47 -22.04
CA VAL A 164 -5.53 -2.16 -22.56
C VAL A 164 -7.03 -2.01 -22.32
N ASN A 165 -7.43 -0.92 -21.67
CA ASN A 165 -8.83 -0.59 -21.42
C ASN A 165 -9.10 0.85 -21.86
N ASN A 166 -10.18 1.07 -22.63
CA ASN A 166 -10.52 2.40 -23.16
C ASN A 166 -10.97 3.41 -22.12
N ASN A 167 -11.27 2.96 -20.89
CA ASN A 167 -11.65 3.80 -19.75
C ASN A 167 -10.67 3.56 -18.59
N THR A 168 -9.41 3.91 -18.83
CA THR A 168 -8.30 3.74 -17.88
C THR A 168 -8.02 5.05 -17.15
N HIS A 169 -7.75 4.95 -15.85
CA HIS A 169 -7.45 6.06 -14.95
C HIS A 169 -6.26 5.74 -14.06
N VAL A 170 -5.49 6.76 -13.70
CA VAL A 170 -4.49 6.67 -12.62
C VAL A 170 -5.02 7.46 -11.42
N ILE A 171 -5.16 6.78 -10.30
CA ILE A 171 -5.53 7.38 -9.03
C ILE A 171 -4.55 6.91 -7.96
N HIS A 172 -3.64 7.77 -7.54
CA HIS A 172 -2.71 7.49 -6.47
C HIS A 172 -3.43 7.14 -5.17
N ASN A 173 -2.84 6.26 -4.37
CA ASN A 173 -3.38 5.92 -3.07
C ASN A 173 -3.33 7.11 -2.10
N GLY A 174 -4.24 7.12 -1.15
CA GLY A 174 -4.26 8.08 -0.06
C GLY A 174 -3.57 7.56 1.20
N GLY A 175 -3.10 8.49 2.05
CA GLY A 175 -2.76 8.21 3.44
C GLY A 175 -3.97 8.42 4.36
N ASP A 176 -3.97 7.68 5.48
CA ASP A 176 -4.99 7.83 6.54
C ASP A 176 -4.57 8.96 7.49
N ASP A 177 -5.11 10.16 7.28
CA ASP A 177 -4.78 11.33 8.09
C ASP A 177 -5.56 11.42 9.42
N GLU A 178 -6.43 10.45 9.69
CA GLU A 178 -7.01 10.22 11.01
C GLU A 178 -6.08 9.35 11.88
N LEU A 179 -5.25 8.50 11.25
CA LEU A 179 -4.29 7.64 11.94
C LEU A 179 -2.87 8.21 11.96
N PHE A 180 -2.42 8.83 10.85
CA PHE A 180 -1.07 9.38 10.73
C PHE A 180 -1.10 10.90 10.75
N TYR A 181 -0.45 11.48 11.77
CA TYR A 181 -0.35 12.92 12.00
C TYR A 181 0.87 13.22 12.87
N PRO A 182 1.35 14.49 12.87
CA PRO A 182 2.46 14.87 13.72
C PRO A 182 2.08 14.80 15.20
N LEU A 183 2.83 14.04 15.98
CA LEU A 183 2.65 13.94 17.42
C LEU A 183 3.35 15.07 18.18
N PRO A 184 2.90 15.42 19.41
CA PRO A 184 3.63 16.34 20.27
C PRO A 184 5.04 15.84 20.56
N VAL A 185 6.01 16.78 20.58
CA VAL A 185 7.44 16.47 20.80
C VAL A 185 7.65 15.60 22.04
N GLN A 186 6.95 15.91 23.14
CA GLN A 186 7.08 15.17 24.40
C GLN A 186 6.69 13.69 24.26
N ALA A 187 5.67 13.38 23.43
CA ALA A 187 5.25 12.00 23.19
C ALA A 187 6.31 11.24 22.37
N VAL A 188 6.89 11.90 21.36
CA VAL A 188 7.95 11.33 20.52
C VAL A 188 9.22 11.09 21.34
N GLU A 189 9.63 12.06 22.17
CA GLU A 189 10.84 11.93 23.02
C GLU A 189 10.66 10.83 24.07
N ARG A 190 9.48 10.70 24.69
CA ARG A 190 9.18 9.58 25.60
C ARG A 190 9.36 8.24 24.88
N PHE A 191 8.76 8.08 23.69
CA PHE A 191 8.88 6.86 22.91
C PHE A 191 10.33 6.56 22.53
N LYS A 192 11.10 7.59 22.13
CA LYS A 192 12.54 7.43 21.85
C LYS A 192 13.31 6.94 23.08
N GLN A 193 13.01 7.45 24.26
CA GLN A 193 13.62 6.97 25.50
C GLN A 193 13.24 5.51 25.80
N GLU A 194 11.95 5.18 25.74
CA GLU A 194 11.44 3.83 26.01
C GLU A 194 12.01 2.77 25.05
N LYS A 195 12.25 3.13 23.77
CA LYS A 195 12.81 2.23 22.76
C LYS A 195 14.33 2.32 22.62
N GLY A 196 15.01 3.13 23.44
CA GLY A 196 16.48 3.29 23.36
C GLY A 196 16.97 4.02 22.12
N LEU A 197 16.13 4.89 21.53
CA LEU A 197 16.45 5.66 20.31
C LEU A 197 17.09 7.02 20.64
N ALA A 198 17.25 7.39 21.89
CA ALA A 198 17.78 8.67 22.30
C ALA A 198 19.20 8.89 21.73
N GLY A 199 19.42 10.02 21.08
CA GLY A 199 20.70 10.36 20.44
C GLY A 199 20.96 9.66 19.11
N GLN A 200 20.07 8.79 18.62
CA GLN A 200 20.20 8.13 17.33
C GLN A 200 19.60 8.96 16.19
N LYS A 201 20.17 8.84 15.00
CA LYS A 201 19.56 9.23 13.72
C LYS A 201 18.79 8.00 13.19
N VAL A 202 17.48 8.08 13.18
CA VAL A 202 16.59 6.94 12.90
C VAL A 202 16.18 6.91 11.43
N ILE A 203 16.64 5.88 10.72
CA ILE A 203 16.23 5.55 9.34
C ILE A 203 15.13 4.48 9.47
N LEU A 204 13.97 4.66 8.85
CA LEU A 204 12.82 3.79 9.02
C LEU A 204 12.30 3.25 7.68
N THR A 205 12.03 1.95 7.63
CA THR A 205 11.13 1.35 6.63
C THR A 205 9.99 0.64 7.36
N ALA A 206 8.75 0.87 6.95
CA ALA A 206 7.56 0.22 7.52
C ALA A 206 6.85 -0.69 6.51
N GLY A 207 6.29 -1.80 7.00
CA GLY A 207 5.56 -2.81 6.25
C GLY A 207 6.20 -4.19 6.32
N ASN A 208 5.60 -5.18 5.65
CA ASN A 208 6.15 -6.54 5.62
C ASN A 208 7.58 -6.53 5.08
N VAL A 209 8.52 -7.13 5.83
CA VAL A 209 9.93 -7.22 5.45
C VAL A 209 10.07 -8.30 4.36
N GLN A 210 9.92 -7.87 3.12
CA GLN A 210 9.89 -8.71 1.91
C GLN A 210 10.94 -8.25 0.90
N PRO A 211 11.41 -9.11 -0.03
CA PRO A 211 12.45 -8.76 -1.00
C PRO A 211 12.16 -7.48 -1.78
N ARG A 212 10.92 -7.30 -2.27
CA ARG A 212 10.52 -6.12 -3.06
C ARG A 212 10.64 -4.77 -2.34
N LYS A 213 10.76 -4.76 -1.00
CA LYS A 213 10.94 -3.52 -0.21
C LYS A 213 12.38 -2.99 -0.22
N GLY A 214 13.35 -3.80 -0.72
CA GLY A 214 14.72 -3.38 -0.92
C GLY A 214 15.54 -3.13 0.34
N HIS A 215 15.14 -3.69 1.50
CA HIS A 215 15.86 -3.56 2.78
C HIS A 215 17.36 -3.90 2.65
N GLU A 216 17.71 -4.90 1.83
CA GLU A 216 19.08 -5.31 1.59
C GLU A 216 19.97 -4.15 1.15
N PHE A 217 19.47 -3.32 0.22
CA PHE A 217 20.29 -2.23 -0.35
C PHE A 217 20.52 -1.09 0.65
N VAL A 218 19.57 -0.86 1.57
CA VAL A 218 19.77 0.05 2.70
C VAL A 218 20.82 -0.52 3.65
N ILE A 219 20.75 -1.81 3.98
CA ILE A 219 21.74 -2.48 4.85
C ILE A 219 23.13 -2.41 4.21
N ARG A 220 23.28 -2.68 2.92
CA ARG A 220 24.56 -2.56 2.18
C ARG A 220 25.07 -1.12 2.11
N ALA A 221 24.23 -0.10 2.23
CA ALA A 221 24.63 1.30 2.31
C ALA A 221 25.10 1.72 3.70
N MET A 222 24.63 1.03 4.77
CA MET A 222 24.93 1.40 6.16
C MET A 222 26.42 1.56 6.50
N PRO A 223 27.39 0.74 5.99
CA PRO A 223 28.80 0.94 6.30
C PRO A 223 29.31 2.34 5.93
N GLN A 224 28.89 2.88 4.78
CA GLN A 224 29.31 4.19 4.33
C GLN A 224 28.49 5.33 5.02
N ILE A 225 27.24 5.06 5.36
CA ILE A 225 26.41 5.96 6.16
C ILE A 225 27.01 6.13 7.55
N LEU A 226 27.40 5.03 8.22
CA LEU A 226 27.98 5.03 9.57
C LEU A 226 29.33 5.73 9.64
N LYS A 227 30.14 5.75 8.56
CA LYS A 227 31.38 6.55 8.51
C LYS A 227 31.12 8.06 8.60
N GLN A 228 29.97 8.53 8.10
CA GLN A 228 29.63 9.95 8.11
C GLN A 228 28.70 10.30 9.28
N ILE A 229 27.81 9.39 9.65
CA ILE A 229 26.79 9.54 10.69
C ILE A 229 26.90 8.33 11.65
N PRO A 230 27.85 8.34 12.60
CA PRO A 230 28.14 7.16 13.44
C PRO A 230 26.98 6.67 14.32
N ASN A 231 26.00 7.53 14.59
CA ASN A 231 24.80 7.26 15.37
C ASN A 231 23.56 6.98 14.48
N ALA A 232 23.74 6.66 13.20
CA ALA A 232 22.64 6.24 12.33
C ALA A 232 22.24 4.80 12.62
N HIS A 233 20.93 4.56 12.76
CA HIS A 233 20.36 3.23 12.95
C HIS A 233 19.22 3.00 11.97
N TYR A 234 19.16 1.79 11.39
CA TYR A 234 18.12 1.40 10.46
C TYR A 234 17.11 0.47 11.13
N TYR A 235 15.85 0.86 11.13
CA TYR A 235 14.73 0.12 11.73
C TYR A 235 13.78 -0.39 10.66
N CYS A 236 13.57 -1.72 10.65
CA CYS A 236 12.59 -2.42 9.82
C CYS A 236 11.37 -2.75 10.67
N VAL A 237 10.28 -2.00 10.51
CA VAL A 237 9.06 -2.14 11.31
C VAL A 237 8.01 -2.93 10.53
N GLY A 238 7.70 -4.15 10.96
CA GLY A 238 6.69 -5.02 10.36
C GLY A 238 7.04 -6.49 10.41
N PRO A 239 6.14 -7.38 9.97
CA PRO A 239 6.38 -8.83 9.95
C PRO A 239 7.67 -9.18 9.22
N PRO A 240 8.62 -9.87 9.89
CA PRO A 240 9.99 -10.03 9.42
C PRO A 240 10.17 -11.30 8.56
N THR A 241 9.53 -11.37 7.38
CA THR A 241 9.46 -12.57 6.54
C THR A 241 10.83 -13.09 6.07
N ILE A 242 11.77 -12.17 5.77
CA ILE A 242 13.15 -12.52 5.32
C ILE A 242 14.22 -12.04 6.30
N LYS A 243 13.88 -11.95 7.60
CA LYS A 243 14.80 -11.44 8.64
C LYS A 243 16.15 -12.16 8.66
N THR A 244 16.14 -13.48 8.69
CA THR A 244 17.38 -14.29 8.76
C THR A 244 18.32 -13.99 7.60
N TYR A 245 17.80 -13.83 6.39
CA TYR A 245 18.58 -13.42 5.23
C TYR A 245 19.21 -12.04 5.44
N LEU A 246 18.41 -11.06 5.86
CA LEU A 246 18.87 -9.68 6.05
C LEU A 246 19.84 -9.52 7.22
N GLU A 247 19.70 -10.32 8.29
CA GLU A 247 20.69 -10.40 9.36
C GLU A 247 22.01 -10.94 8.86
N GLY A 248 21.99 -11.93 7.96
CA GLY A 248 23.19 -12.43 7.28
C GLY A 248 23.87 -11.35 6.43
N VAL A 249 23.11 -10.55 5.69
CA VAL A 249 23.64 -9.40 4.95
C VAL A 249 24.26 -8.36 5.90
N ALA A 250 23.59 -8.07 7.03
CA ALA A 250 24.10 -7.11 8.02
C ALA A 250 25.42 -7.60 8.69
N ASP A 251 25.54 -8.91 8.93
CA ASP A 251 26.78 -9.54 9.41
C ASP A 251 27.88 -9.47 8.35
N GLU A 252 27.57 -9.80 7.08
CA GLU A 252 28.51 -9.74 5.95
C GLU A 252 29.17 -8.37 5.80
N VAL A 253 28.38 -7.29 5.95
CA VAL A 253 28.89 -5.92 5.80
C VAL A 253 29.26 -5.24 7.13
N GLY A 254 29.21 -5.97 8.27
CA GLY A 254 29.68 -5.50 9.58
C GLY A 254 28.82 -4.44 10.26
N VAL A 255 27.50 -4.40 10.02
CA VAL A 255 26.60 -3.36 10.55
C VAL A 255 25.45 -3.90 11.42
N LYS A 256 25.57 -5.15 11.88
CA LYS A 256 24.51 -5.83 12.67
C LYS A 256 24.00 -5.02 13.86
N SER A 257 24.88 -4.28 14.57
CA SER A 257 24.52 -3.46 15.70
C SER A 257 23.69 -2.22 15.35
N ALA A 258 23.68 -1.82 14.07
CA ALA A 258 22.95 -0.65 13.58
C ALA A 258 21.68 -1.00 12.78
N VAL A 259 21.33 -2.29 12.65
CA VAL A 259 20.14 -2.76 11.91
C VAL A 259 19.20 -3.51 12.84
N HIS A 260 17.95 -3.08 12.88
CA HIS A 260 16.98 -3.58 13.87
C HIS A 260 15.66 -4.01 13.20
N PHE A 261 15.12 -5.15 13.63
CA PHE A 261 13.84 -5.69 13.18
C PHE A 261 12.87 -5.72 14.36
N THR A 262 11.84 -4.87 14.33
CA THR A 262 10.89 -4.75 15.46
C THR A 262 9.83 -5.86 15.48
N GLY A 263 9.60 -6.51 14.32
CA GLY A 263 8.45 -7.39 14.14
C GLY A 263 7.15 -6.59 13.90
N ARG A 264 6.02 -7.29 13.98
CA ARG A 264 4.69 -6.68 13.82
C ARG A 264 4.42 -5.76 15.03
N VAL A 265 4.02 -4.53 14.74
CA VAL A 265 3.57 -3.56 15.74
C VAL A 265 2.09 -3.22 15.53
N LEU A 266 1.42 -2.72 16.56
CA LEU A 266 0.06 -2.20 16.47
C LEU A 266 0.06 -0.83 15.76
N LYS A 267 -1.11 -0.40 15.27
CA LYS A 267 -1.23 0.86 14.51
C LYS A 267 -0.77 2.09 15.31
N ASP A 268 -1.13 2.16 16.59
CA ASP A 268 -0.73 3.27 17.46
C ASP A 268 0.79 3.30 17.70
N GLU A 269 1.42 2.13 17.81
CA GLU A 269 2.87 2.03 17.90
C GLU A 269 3.55 2.36 16.58
N LEU A 270 2.93 2.00 15.44
CA LEU A 270 3.44 2.38 14.12
C LEU A 270 3.45 3.90 13.94
N LEU A 271 2.40 4.60 14.40
CA LEU A 271 2.35 6.07 14.40
C LEU A 271 3.54 6.66 15.19
N LEU A 272 3.87 6.08 16.35
CA LEU A 272 5.01 6.50 17.17
C LEU A 272 6.34 6.26 16.45
N TRP A 273 6.54 5.08 15.85
CA TRP A 273 7.73 4.77 15.05
C TRP A 273 7.93 5.75 13.88
N VAL A 274 6.85 6.04 13.14
CA VAL A 274 6.91 6.99 12.02
C VAL A 274 7.22 8.40 12.51
N ASN A 275 6.64 8.84 13.63
CA ASN A 275 6.96 10.14 14.23
C ASN A 275 8.38 10.21 14.82
N ALA A 276 8.92 9.09 15.29
CA ALA A 276 10.25 9.02 15.89
C ALA A 276 11.39 8.98 14.86
N CYS A 277 11.12 8.59 13.59
CA CYS A 277 12.18 8.54 12.59
C CYS A 277 12.61 9.93 12.13
N ASP A 278 13.86 10.03 11.64
CA ASP A 278 14.40 11.21 10.99
C ASP A 278 14.05 11.22 9.50
N ILE A 279 14.18 10.06 8.85
CA ILE A 279 13.84 9.85 7.44
C ILE A 279 13.11 8.53 7.25
N PHE A 280 12.19 8.50 6.29
CA PHE A 280 11.55 7.28 5.83
C PHE A 280 12.24 6.77 4.57
N VAL A 281 12.45 5.46 4.43
CA VAL A 281 13.15 4.89 3.27
C VAL A 281 12.35 3.74 2.68
N LEU A 282 12.16 3.76 1.36
CA LEU A 282 11.54 2.67 0.62
C LEU A 282 12.24 2.45 -0.72
N THR A 283 13.33 1.68 -0.68
CA THR A 283 14.19 1.38 -1.83
C THR A 283 13.69 0.17 -2.62
N SER A 284 12.42 0.19 -3.00
CA SER A 284 11.74 -0.93 -3.64
C SER A 284 12.45 -1.42 -4.89
N VAL A 285 12.39 -2.73 -5.08
CA VAL A 285 12.98 -3.42 -6.25
C VAL A 285 11.95 -4.32 -6.91
N ALA A 286 12.06 -4.50 -8.22
CA ALA A 286 11.34 -5.57 -8.90
C ALA A 286 12.00 -6.91 -8.55
N THR A 287 11.19 -7.87 -8.10
CA THR A 287 11.68 -9.21 -7.80
C THR A 287 11.84 -10.05 -9.08
N GLU A 288 12.61 -11.13 -9.02
CA GLU A 288 12.75 -12.08 -10.13
C GLU A 288 11.40 -12.68 -10.59
N TYR A 289 10.42 -12.71 -9.69
CA TYR A 289 9.07 -13.19 -9.98
C TYR A 289 8.16 -12.10 -10.55
N GLY A 290 8.67 -10.87 -10.74
CA GLY A 290 7.92 -9.73 -11.25
C GLY A 290 7.02 -9.05 -10.22
N ASP A 291 7.17 -9.36 -8.91
CA ASP A 291 6.48 -8.63 -7.86
C ASP A 291 7.10 -7.24 -7.68
N VAL A 292 6.27 -6.21 -7.63
CA VAL A 292 6.67 -4.81 -7.59
C VAL A 292 5.91 -4.05 -6.50
N GLU A 293 6.47 -2.94 -6.04
CA GLU A 293 5.75 -1.99 -5.20
C GLU A 293 4.93 -1.05 -6.08
N GLY A 294 3.60 -1.17 -6.02
CA GLY A 294 2.71 -0.43 -6.91
C GLY A 294 2.64 1.07 -6.64
N PHE A 295 2.80 1.51 -5.39
CA PHE A 295 2.78 2.93 -5.03
C PHE A 295 3.52 3.24 -3.72
N GLY A 296 3.33 2.43 -2.66
CA GLY A 296 3.95 2.69 -1.35
C GLY A 296 3.14 3.65 -0.46
N ILE A 297 1.94 3.25 -0.05
CA ILE A 297 1.06 4.04 0.86
C ILE A 297 1.82 4.56 2.09
N VAL A 298 2.75 3.76 2.62
CA VAL A 298 3.58 4.09 3.79
C VAL A 298 4.41 5.37 3.63
N ILE A 299 4.72 5.78 2.38
CA ILE A 299 5.41 7.04 2.08
C ILE A 299 4.49 8.23 2.40
N ILE A 300 3.19 8.10 2.05
CA ILE A 300 2.21 9.15 2.36
C ILE A 300 1.93 9.18 3.86
N GLU A 301 1.92 8.03 4.53
CA GLU A 301 1.80 7.94 6.00
C GLU A 301 2.99 8.65 6.69
N ALA A 302 4.21 8.47 6.18
CA ALA A 302 5.39 9.20 6.65
C ALA A 302 5.29 10.71 6.37
N ALA A 303 4.85 11.10 5.16
CA ALA A 303 4.62 12.50 4.80
C ALA A 303 3.57 13.17 5.72
N LEU A 304 2.49 12.47 6.09
CA LEU A 304 1.49 12.95 7.06
C LEU A 304 2.07 13.16 8.47
N CYS A 305 3.19 12.49 8.79
CA CYS A 305 3.96 12.70 10.03
C CYS A 305 5.14 13.67 9.85
N LYS A 306 5.17 14.47 8.78
CA LYS A 306 6.24 15.43 8.44
C LYS A 306 7.62 14.77 8.25
N LYS A 307 7.66 13.56 7.69
CA LYS A 307 8.92 12.86 7.40
C LYS A 307 9.22 12.88 5.91
N PRO A 308 10.41 13.32 5.50
CA PRO A 308 10.84 13.19 4.11
C PRO A 308 11.15 11.74 3.80
N ALA A 309 11.03 11.35 2.53
CA ALA A 309 11.28 9.98 2.10
C ALA A 309 12.45 9.89 1.10
N VAL A 310 13.22 8.79 1.18
CA VAL A 310 14.14 8.36 0.13
C VAL A 310 13.56 7.12 -0.53
N VAL A 311 13.30 7.18 -1.84
CA VAL A 311 12.53 6.15 -2.54
C VAL A 311 13.14 5.80 -3.90
N THR A 312 12.84 4.60 -4.42
CA THR A 312 13.17 4.27 -5.82
C THR A 312 12.32 5.10 -6.77
N SER A 313 12.96 5.96 -7.59
CA SER A 313 12.30 6.95 -8.44
C SER A 313 11.57 6.33 -9.65
N GLU A 314 12.14 5.30 -10.27
CA GLU A 314 11.59 4.66 -11.48
C GLU A 314 10.60 3.54 -11.14
N SER A 315 9.74 3.78 -10.14
CA SER A 315 8.78 2.79 -9.62
C SER A 315 7.55 3.48 -9.05
N GLY A 316 6.55 2.74 -8.62
CA GLY A 316 5.37 3.31 -7.96
C GLY A 316 5.69 4.23 -6.78
N PRO A 317 6.61 3.91 -5.87
CA PRO A 317 7.14 4.80 -4.83
C PRO A 317 7.61 6.17 -5.31
N GLY A 318 8.20 6.28 -6.50
CA GLY A 318 8.64 7.55 -7.07
C GLY A 318 7.50 8.53 -7.32
N GLU A 319 6.29 8.03 -7.61
CA GLU A 319 5.10 8.86 -7.80
C GLU A 319 4.48 9.38 -6.48
N ALA A 320 4.92 8.83 -5.34
CA ALA A 320 4.46 9.28 -4.02
C ALA A 320 5.23 10.51 -3.49
N ILE A 321 6.29 10.93 -4.18
CA ILE A 321 7.09 12.12 -3.82
C ILE A 321 7.10 13.14 -4.95
N ILE A 322 7.50 14.37 -4.61
CA ILE A 322 7.93 15.41 -5.57
C ILE A 322 9.43 15.52 -5.37
N GLU A 323 10.21 15.09 -6.38
CA GLU A 323 11.68 15.04 -6.32
C GLU A 323 12.31 16.35 -5.86
N GLY A 324 13.21 16.26 -4.87
CA GLY A 324 13.90 17.41 -4.28
C GLY A 324 13.04 18.29 -3.38
N ILE A 325 11.71 18.11 -3.34
CA ILE A 325 10.76 18.95 -2.58
C ILE A 325 10.16 18.19 -1.40
N THR A 326 9.63 16.98 -1.63
CA THR A 326 8.97 16.17 -0.59
C THR A 326 9.73 14.88 -0.26
N GLY A 327 10.75 14.56 -1.04
CA GLY A 327 11.59 13.39 -0.90
C GLY A 327 12.69 13.38 -1.95
N LEU A 328 13.55 12.37 -1.87
CA LEU A 328 14.66 12.16 -2.80
C LEU A 328 14.55 10.81 -3.48
N GLY A 329 14.73 10.79 -4.80
CA GLY A 329 14.73 9.60 -5.61
C GLY A 329 16.12 8.96 -5.74
N ILE A 330 16.14 7.64 -5.81
CA ILE A 330 17.34 6.84 -6.14
C ILE A 330 16.99 5.86 -7.26
N LYS A 331 18.00 5.37 -7.97
CA LYS A 331 17.81 4.26 -8.91
C LYS A 331 17.64 2.94 -8.15
N GLU A 332 16.99 1.99 -8.78
CA GLU A 332 16.85 0.63 -8.22
C GLU A 332 18.22 0.01 -7.93
N LYS A 333 18.39 -0.54 -6.72
CA LYS A 333 19.63 -1.22 -6.26
C LYS A 333 20.89 -0.31 -6.19
N ASP A 334 20.73 1.00 -6.27
CA ASP A 334 21.83 1.96 -6.23
C ASP A 334 22.27 2.24 -4.78
N VAL A 335 23.16 1.40 -4.26
CA VAL A 335 23.71 1.52 -2.90
C VAL A 335 24.44 2.86 -2.69
N ALA A 336 25.12 3.38 -3.73
CA ALA A 336 25.84 4.64 -3.65
C ALA A 336 24.86 5.83 -3.56
N GLY A 337 23.81 5.83 -4.40
CA GLY A 337 22.75 6.83 -4.34
C GLY A 337 21.97 6.78 -3.01
N ILE A 338 21.69 5.58 -2.49
CA ILE A 338 21.07 5.42 -1.15
C ILE A 338 21.95 6.07 -0.08
N THR A 339 23.26 5.80 -0.10
CA THR A 339 24.22 6.41 0.83
C THR A 339 24.19 7.92 0.75
N GLU A 340 24.34 8.47 -0.47
CA GLU A 340 24.36 9.92 -0.71
C GLU A 340 23.09 10.60 -0.20
N LYS A 341 21.91 10.11 -0.60
CA LYS A 341 20.64 10.76 -0.26
C LYS A 341 20.32 10.68 1.24
N ILE A 342 20.61 9.53 1.87
CA ILE A 342 20.45 9.37 3.32
C ILE A 342 21.39 10.28 4.09
N THR A 343 22.70 10.31 3.77
CA THR A 343 23.66 11.15 4.46
C THR A 343 23.38 12.64 4.26
N THR A 344 22.97 13.06 3.06
CA THR A 344 22.54 14.43 2.78
C THR A 344 21.44 14.90 3.74
N LEU A 345 20.37 14.09 3.89
CA LEU A 345 19.26 14.47 4.77
C LEU A 345 19.61 14.36 6.26
N LEU A 346 20.43 13.38 6.67
CA LEU A 346 20.81 13.22 8.07
C LEU A 346 21.85 14.25 8.55
N SER A 347 22.67 14.77 7.63
CA SER A 347 23.67 15.81 7.93
C SER A 347 23.09 17.22 7.93
N ASN A 348 21.93 17.45 7.30
CA ASN A 348 21.32 18.76 7.17
C ASN A 348 19.90 18.78 7.75
N ASP A 349 19.81 19.10 9.04
CA ASP A 349 18.53 19.13 9.76
C ASP A 349 17.54 20.16 9.17
N LEU A 350 18.01 21.32 8.69
CA LEU A 350 17.14 22.33 8.10
C LEU A 350 16.48 21.80 6.82
N GLN A 351 17.28 21.25 5.90
CA GLN A 351 16.76 20.66 4.66
C GLN A 351 15.80 19.50 4.95
N ARG A 352 16.16 18.63 5.90
CA ARG A 352 15.32 17.48 6.28
C ARG A 352 13.96 17.93 6.81
N ILE A 353 13.95 18.92 7.71
CA ILE A 353 12.72 19.45 8.30
C ILE A 353 11.88 20.17 7.24
N GLU A 354 12.47 21.00 6.41
CA GLU A 354 11.77 21.70 5.32
C GLU A 354 11.13 20.72 4.33
N MET A 355 11.88 19.71 3.93
CA MET A 355 11.37 18.67 3.03
C MET A 355 10.22 17.88 3.67
N GLY A 356 10.29 17.55 4.97
CA GLY A 356 9.22 16.92 5.73
C GLY A 356 7.96 17.79 5.82
N GLU A 357 8.11 19.11 6.05
CA GLU A 357 7.00 20.06 6.05
C GLU A 357 6.34 20.17 4.65
N ASN A 358 7.14 20.18 3.60
CA ASN A 358 6.64 20.18 2.22
C ASN A 358 5.89 18.88 1.90
N ALA A 359 6.43 17.72 2.34
CA ALA A 359 5.78 16.43 2.22
C ALA A 359 4.40 16.41 2.92
N TYR A 360 4.34 16.92 4.15
CA TYR A 360 3.09 17.05 4.91
C TYR A 360 2.06 17.92 4.20
N ARG A 361 2.47 19.11 3.74
CA ARG A 361 1.56 20.04 3.03
C ARG A 361 1.00 19.39 1.77
N ASN A 362 1.85 18.74 0.96
CA ASN A 362 1.42 18.04 -0.25
C ASN A 362 0.48 16.87 0.08
N ALA A 363 0.82 16.04 1.07
CA ALA A 363 -0.02 14.90 1.48
C ALA A 363 -1.40 15.36 1.95
N LYS A 364 -1.47 16.38 2.83
CA LYS A 364 -2.74 16.96 3.32
C LYS A 364 -3.58 17.60 2.21
N ALA A 365 -2.95 18.26 1.25
CA ALA A 365 -3.67 18.91 0.16
C ALA A 365 -4.22 17.92 -0.88
N ASN A 366 -3.47 16.86 -1.21
CA ASN A 366 -3.67 16.07 -2.43
C ASN A 366 -3.84 14.57 -2.19
N LEU A 367 -3.25 14.00 -1.13
CA LEU A 367 -3.03 12.56 -0.97
C LEU A 367 -3.65 12.00 0.32
N THR A 368 -4.65 12.64 0.92
CA THR A 368 -5.47 12.01 1.95
C THR A 368 -6.58 11.18 1.31
N TRP A 369 -7.05 10.15 1.98
CA TRP A 369 -8.15 9.32 1.45
C TRP A 369 -9.41 10.13 1.17
N SER A 370 -9.72 11.15 1.99
CA SER A 370 -10.84 12.07 1.77
C SER A 370 -10.73 12.90 0.48
N LYS A 371 -9.51 13.12 -0.03
CA LYS A 371 -9.26 13.79 -1.32
C LYS A 371 -9.30 12.79 -2.48
N VAL A 372 -8.61 11.67 -2.30
CA VAL A 372 -8.48 10.63 -3.31
C VAL A 372 -9.81 10.00 -3.67
N VAL A 373 -10.68 9.72 -2.70
CA VAL A 373 -11.99 9.10 -2.91
C VAL A 373 -12.90 9.91 -3.83
N LYS A 374 -12.74 11.24 -3.90
CA LYS A 374 -13.53 12.10 -4.79
C LYS A 374 -13.31 11.76 -6.27
N LYS A 375 -12.09 11.32 -6.63
CA LYS A 375 -11.78 10.85 -7.98
C LYS A 375 -12.49 9.52 -8.27
N TYR A 376 -12.51 8.61 -7.30
CA TYR A 376 -13.29 7.36 -7.39
C TYR A 376 -14.78 7.66 -7.49
N ASP A 377 -15.35 8.51 -6.65
CA ASP A 377 -16.79 8.89 -6.68
C ASP A 377 -17.19 9.44 -8.06
N ALA A 378 -16.36 10.28 -8.67
CA ALA A 378 -16.60 10.83 -10.01
C ALA A 378 -16.69 9.71 -11.08
N ILE A 379 -15.72 8.77 -11.10
CA ILE A 379 -15.71 7.64 -12.04
C ILE A 379 -16.92 6.74 -11.77
N LEU A 380 -17.15 6.31 -10.53
CA LEU A 380 -18.25 5.41 -10.20
C LEU A 380 -19.61 6.05 -10.52
N THR A 381 -19.76 7.33 -10.24
CA THR A 381 -20.99 8.09 -10.57
C THR A 381 -21.21 8.16 -12.10
N SER A 382 -20.15 8.25 -12.90
CA SER A 382 -20.26 8.23 -14.36
C SER A 382 -20.72 6.87 -14.91
N LEU A 383 -20.34 5.78 -14.26
CA LEU A 383 -20.72 4.42 -14.66
C LEU A 383 -22.19 4.09 -14.40
N ILE A 384 -22.82 4.74 -13.41
CA ILE A 384 -24.22 4.52 -13.05
C ILE A 384 -25.18 5.53 -13.71
N LYS A 385 -24.65 6.42 -14.54
CA LYS A 385 -25.46 7.32 -15.37
C LYS A 385 -26.06 6.58 -16.53
#